data_f6fcc481a03af0482b5446ac42a4020b
#
_entry.id   f6fcc481a03af0482b5446ac42a4020b
#
_cell.length_a   1.000
_cell.length_b   1.000
_cell.length_c   1.000
_cell.angle_alpha   90.00
_cell.angle_beta   90.00
_cell.angle_gamma   90.00
#
_symmetry.space_group_name_H-M   'P 1'
#
loop_
_entity.id
_entity.type
_entity.pdbx_description
1 polymer ?
#
loop_
_entity_poly.entity_id
_entity_poly.type
_entity_poly.pdbx_seq_one_letter_code
_entity_poly.pdbx_strand_id
1 'polypeptide(L)'
;MHDNPRILEIAILDELPMSLVTEAIDFFNYNYPNDSKKQMNLGFFSSKLDHANPNGRGYFTVAIYDGKVVGTCTAVRKTLISGTNLIKAVEIGDTYTSKNFRKSCQFSQLYPGTSSADEYLNKSIFGRLATETLDRARADGVEYVYGTPNLQAKLSWLGRLNFKLVDGNFTYRISSASITHSFYASSRTLKAFGLVYTKITYLLCKFATNKYSMSLVSKHDLHQFPEPKIEATRKDCIQLLNSRSWIQARFVNNTAKEYKIVKIEKRANSQLCGYLFFLEHTRADDFKLLILSKSLFFDKQIERLIIPVSKIAADKFFKYENLSIWVDKRKNSIKYRALFGFLSKDFRVDIVGKSLKGEVGELELKNFYNFQYGDSDLA
;
A
#
# COMPACT_ATOMS: atom_id res chain seq x y z
N MET A 1 42.12 -6.40 27.17
CA MET A 1 40.73 -6.04 26.89
C MET A 1 40.18 -7.12 25.99
N HIS A 2 39.34 -8.00 26.48
CA HIS A 2 38.67 -8.99 25.65
C HIS A 2 37.58 -8.24 24.85
N ASP A 3 37.80 -8.08 23.55
CA ASP A 3 36.75 -7.62 22.65
C ASP A 3 35.64 -8.66 22.73
N ASN A 4 34.55 -8.32 23.42
CA ASN A 4 33.33 -9.11 23.33
C ASN A 4 32.94 -9.20 21.84
N PRO A 5 32.68 -10.40 21.33
CA PRO A 5 32.29 -10.54 19.93
C PRO A 5 31.05 -9.69 19.68
N ARG A 6 31.15 -8.79 18.70
CA ARG A 6 30.03 -7.94 18.27
C ARG A 6 28.94 -8.86 17.72
N ILE A 7 27.86 -9.00 18.46
CA ILE A 7 26.77 -9.92 18.13
C ILE A 7 25.66 -9.13 17.41
N LEU A 8 25.20 -9.67 16.28
CA LEU A 8 24.00 -9.18 15.62
C LEU A 8 22.79 -9.80 16.32
N GLU A 9 21.98 -8.95 16.93
CA GLU A 9 20.73 -9.31 17.58
C GLU A 9 19.54 -8.96 16.69
N ILE A 10 18.52 -9.81 16.67
CA ILE A 10 17.24 -9.54 16.03
C ILE A 10 16.17 -9.56 17.12
N ALA A 11 15.45 -8.47 17.25
CA ALA A 11 14.41 -8.30 18.26
C ALA A 11 13.13 -7.69 17.69
N ILE A 12 12.02 -7.90 18.36
CA ILE A 12 10.75 -7.25 18.08
C ILE A 12 10.68 -5.93 18.86
N LEU A 13 10.18 -4.88 18.24
CA LEU A 13 10.23 -3.54 18.79
C LEU A 13 9.56 -3.40 20.16
N ASP A 14 8.47 -4.11 20.41
CA ASP A 14 7.77 -4.09 21.70
C ASP A 14 8.48 -4.86 22.83
N GLU A 15 9.46 -5.66 22.49
CA GLU A 15 10.35 -6.35 23.44
C GLU A 15 11.56 -5.49 23.83
N LEU A 16 11.71 -4.31 23.19
CA LEU A 16 12.84 -3.41 23.38
C LEU A 16 12.56 -2.31 24.40
N PRO A 17 13.60 -1.82 25.10
CA PRO A 17 13.47 -0.61 25.90
C PRO A 17 13.08 0.59 25.03
N MET A 18 12.34 1.55 25.61
CA MET A 18 11.78 2.69 24.87
C MET A 18 12.85 3.52 24.13
N SER A 19 14.08 3.55 24.63
CA SER A 19 15.20 4.20 23.92
C SER A 19 15.48 3.56 22.56
N LEU A 20 15.48 2.24 22.47
CA LEU A 20 15.67 1.51 21.21
C LEU A 20 14.42 1.58 20.30
N VAL A 21 13.22 1.69 20.87
CA VAL A 21 12.00 1.96 20.08
C VAL A 21 12.14 3.30 19.35
N THR A 22 12.55 4.35 20.05
CA THR A 22 12.77 5.66 19.47
C THR A 22 13.87 5.61 18.41
N GLU A 23 15.00 4.95 18.71
CA GLU A 23 16.09 4.79 17.75
C GLU A 23 15.65 4.03 16.48
N ALA A 24 14.85 3.00 16.61
CA ALA A 24 14.32 2.26 15.45
C ALA A 24 13.40 3.11 14.57
N ILE A 25 12.57 3.97 15.19
CA ILE A 25 11.71 4.92 14.47
C ILE A 25 12.58 5.97 13.76
N ASP A 26 13.58 6.52 14.43
CA ASP A 26 14.51 7.51 13.87
C ASP A 26 15.33 6.91 12.73
N PHE A 27 15.83 5.69 12.90
CA PHE A 27 16.53 4.95 11.84
C PHE A 27 15.65 4.76 10.61
N PHE A 28 14.39 4.38 10.80
CA PHE A 28 13.42 4.26 9.70
C PHE A 28 13.25 5.61 9.00
N ASN A 29 12.97 6.68 9.73
CA ASN A 29 12.72 8.01 9.19
C ASN A 29 13.96 8.58 8.47
N TYR A 30 15.15 8.38 9.00
CA TYR A 30 16.41 8.79 8.37
C TYR A 30 16.59 8.17 6.98
N ASN A 31 16.15 6.94 6.79
CA ASN A 31 16.30 6.23 5.53
C ASN A 31 15.23 6.59 4.48
N TYR A 32 14.19 7.33 4.89
CA TYR A 32 13.13 7.86 4.02
C TYR A 32 12.97 9.38 4.18
N PRO A 33 14.07 10.17 4.13
CA PRO A 33 14.03 11.59 4.52
C PRO A 33 13.18 12.47 3.59
N ASN A 34 13.05 12.08 2.32
CA ASN A 34 12.33 12.86 1.30
C ASN A 34 10.88 12.44 1.14
N ASP A 35 10.42 11.49 1.91
CA ASP A 35 9.04 11.02 1.86
C ASP A 35 8.36 11.33 3.20
N SER A 36 7.90 12.58 3.34
CA SER A 36 7.16 13.04 4.54
C SER A 36 5.96 12.16 4.88
N LYS A 37 5.51 11.33 3.93
CA LYS A 37 4.43 10.37 4.10
C LYS A 37 4.87 9.05 4.72
N LYS A 38 6.14 8.73 4.61
CA LYS A 38 6.70 7.52 5.20
C LYS A 38 7.30 7.75 6.57
N GLN A 39 7.35 9.01 7.04
CA GLN A 39 7.83 9.27 8.38
C GLN A 39 6.96 8.53 9.40
N MET A 40 7.59 7.60 10.09
CA MET A 40 6.98 6.86 11.17
C MET A 40 7.05 7.71 12.43
N ASN A 41 5.93 7.86 13.10
CA ASN A 41 5.84 8.39 14.45
C ASN A 41 5.02 7.40 15.30
N LEU A 42 4.89 7.66 16.58
CA LEU A 42 4.12 6.76 17.45
C LEU A 42 2.67 6.56 16.99
N GLY A 43 2.03 7.62 16.48
CA GLY A 43 0.65 7.50 15.94
C GLY A 43 0.58 6.63 14.69
N PHE A 44 1.55 6.77 13.77
CA PHE A 44 1.65 5.91 12.59
C PHE A 44 1.94 4.45 12.99
N PHE A 45 2.85 4.25 13.93
CA PHE A 45 3.17 2.94 14.47
C PHE A 45 1.93 2.27 15.06
N SER A 46 1.20 2.95 15.96
CA SER A 46 -0.02 2.45 16.58
C SER A 46 -1.10 2.10 15.55
N SER A 47 -1.33 2.98 14.57
CA SER A 47 -2.37 2.75 13.56
C SER A 47 -2.07 1.56 12.64
N LYS A 48 -0.80 1.24 12.45
CA LYS A 48 -0.32 0.24 11.51
C LYS A 48 0.00 -1.09 12.18
N LEU A 49 0.65 -1.07 13.32
CA LEU A 49 1.30 -2.22 13.92
C LEU A 49 0.77 -2.61 15.29
N ASP A 50 0.03 -1.75 15.96
CA ASP A 50 -0.44 -1.94 17.33
C ASP A 50 -1.92 -2.30 17.40
N HIS A 51 -2.51 -2.23 18.59
CA HIS A 51 -3.90 -2.59 18.93
C HIS A 51 -4.95 -1.78 18.16
N ALA A 52 -4.61 -0.61 17.62
CA ALA A 52 -5.49 0.16 16.73
C ALA A 52 -5.80 -0.56 15.41
N ASN A 53 -5.00 -1.57 15.01
CA ASN A 53 -5.30 -2.39 13.85
C ASN A 53 -6.35 -3.46 14.20
N PRO A 54 -7.56 -3.42 13.61
CA PRO A 54 -8.64 -4.36 13.93
C PRO A 54 -8.34 -5.81 13.51
N ASN A 55 -7.31 -6.04 12.69
CA ASN A 55 -6.86 -7.37 12.33
C ASN A 55 -5.85 -7.95 13.35
N GLY A 56 -5.56 -7.20 14.40
CA GLY A 56 -4.60 -7.54 15.43
C GLY A 56 -3.25 -6.88 15.23
N ARG A 57 -2.41 -7.03 16.23
CA ARG A 57 -1.07 -6.45 16.29
C ARG A 57 -0.19 -6.97 15.15
N GLY A 58 0.49 -6.05 14.47
CA GLY A 58 1.51 -6.38 13.47
C GLY A 58 2.89 -6.66 14.10
N TYR A 59 3.90 -6.69 13.27
CA TYR A 59 5.28 -6.98 13.68
C TYR A 59 6.18 -5.84 13.23
N PHE A 60 7.05 -5.38 14.12
CA PHE A 60 8.14 -4.49 13.80
C PHE A 60 9.44 -5.10 14.32
N THR A 61 10.17 -5.75 13.43
CA THR A 61 11.41 -6.45 13.74
C THR A 61 12.58 -5.52 13.46
N VAL A 62 13.55 -5.49 14.37
CA VAL A 62 14.76 -4.69 14.27
C VAL A 62 16.00 -5.54 14.36
N ALA A 63 17.04 -5.14 13.65
CA ALA A 63 18.39 -5.68 13.79
C ALA A 63 19.27 -4.70 14.55
N ILE A 64 19.89 -5.16 15.59
CA ILE A 64 20.76 -4.37 16.47
C ILE A 64 22.18 -4.92 16.34
N TYR A 65 23.14 -4.06 16.12
CA TYR A 65 24.55 -4.38 16.07
C TYR A 65 25.34 -3.37 16.88
N ASP A 66 26.10 -3.84 17.86
CA ASP A 66 26.86 -2.98 18.76
C ASP A 66 25.99 -1.91 19.44
N GLY A 67 24.80 -2.34 19.92
CA GLY A 67 23.81 -1.48 20.58
C GLY A 67 23.09 -0.48 19.68
N LYS A 68 23.27 -0.52 18.35
CA LYS A 68 22.65 0.40 17.40
C LYS A 68 21.72 -0.32 16.43
N VAL A 69 20.61 0.33 16.07
CA VAL A 69 19.72 -0.18 15.04
C VAL A 69 20.37 -0.08 13.67
N VAL A 70 20.47 -1.23 12.98
CA VAL A 70 21.10 -1.35 11.65
C VAL A 70 20.16 -1.89 10.58
N GLY A 71 18.95 -2.29 10.96
CA GLY A 71 17.93 -2.74 10.01
C GLY A 71 16.55 -2.84 10.63
N THR A 72 15.52 -2.73 9.79
CA THR A 72 14.10 -2.83 10.18
C THR A 72 13.32 -3.66 9.18
N CYS A 73 12.25 -4.29 9.64
CA CYS A 73 11.24 -4.96 8.82
C CYS A 73 9.89 -4.84 9.52
N THR A 74 8.84 -4.46 8.78
CA THR A 74 7.48 -4.42 9.32
C THR A 74 6.60 -5.45 8.64
N ALA A 75 5.60 -5.98 9.36
CA ALA A 75 4.53 -6.76 8.78
C ALA A 75 3.21 -6.40 9.44
N VAL A 76 2.26 -5.96 8.65
CA VAL A 76 0.95 -5.47 9.11
C VAL A 76 -0.09 -6.56 8.95
N ARG A 77 -0.81 -6.87 10.02
CA ARG A 77 -1.88 -7.88 9.96
C ARG A 77 -3.02 -7.41 9.07
N LYS A 78 -3.47 -8.32 8.26
CA LYS A 78 -4.57 -8.17 7.32
C LYS A 78 -5.47 -9.41 7.40
N THR A 79 -6.73 -9.23 7.02
CA THR A 79 -7.61 -10.36 6.74
C THR A 79 -7.91 -10.36 5.25
N LEU A 80 -7.67 -11.49 4.61
CA LEU A 80 -8.03 -11.72 3.22
C LEU A 80 -9.26 -12.63 3.16
N ILE A 81 -9.97 -12.58 2.04
CA ILE A 81 -11.10 -13.46 1.76
C ILE A 81 -10.91 -14.16 0.41
N SER A 82 -11.22 -15.45 0.35
CA SER A 82 -11.24 -16.25 -0.87
C SER A 82 -12.49 -17.13 -0.86
N GLY A 83 -13.41 -16.88 -1.79
CA GLY A 83 -14.74 -17.44 -1.69
C GLY A 83 -15.45 -16.96 -0.43
N THR A 84 -15.71 -17.88 0.50
CA THR A 84 -16.27 -17.61 1.84
C THR A 84 -15.22 -17.74 2.95
N ASN A 85 -14.00 -18.16 2.62
CA ASN A 85 -12.97 -18.44 3.60
C ASN A 85 -12.20 -17.18 3.98
N LEU A 86 -12.09 -16.93 5.28
CA LEU A 86 -11.24 -15.88 5.83
C LEU A 86 -9.82 -16.43 6.01
N ILE A 87 -8.83 -15.65 5.61
CA ILE A 87 -7.42 -16.00 5.63
C ILE A 87 -6.70 -14.97 6.49
N LYS A 88 -6.05 -15.42 7.55
CA LYS A 88 -5.16 -14.57 8.34
C LYS A 88 -3.90 -14.29 7.53
N ALA A 89 -3.64 -13.03 7.26
CA ALA A 89 -2.50 -12.63 6.44
C ALA A 89 -1.71 -11.50 7.08
N VAL A 90 -0.50 -11.29 6.57
CA VAL A 90 0.29 -10.08 6.82
C VAL A 90 0.77 -9.50 5.51
N GLU A 91 0.80 -8.17 5.45
CA GLU A 91 1.53 -7.45 4.41
C GLU A 91 2.89 -7.06 4.96
N ILE A 92 3.94 -7.57 4.31
CA ILE A 92 5.32 -7.27 4.69
C ILE A 92 5.80 -6.03 3.94
N GLY A 93 6.44 -5.12 4.67
CA GLY A 93 6.88 -3.85 4.12
C GLY A 93 8.00 -3.21 4.93
N ASP A 94 8.34 -1.97 4.58
CA ASP A 94 9.29 -1.10 5.28
C ASP A 94 10.59 -1.81 5.69
N THR A 95 11.06 -2.72 4.83
CA THR A 95 12.28 -3.48 5.06
C THR A 95 13.47 -2.66 4.61
N TYR A 96 14.33 -2.33 5.57
CA TYR A 96 15.52 -1.54 5.32
C TYR A 96 16.72 -2.10 6.07
N THR A 97 17.87 -2.05 5.43
CA THR A 97 19.17 -2.34 6.05
C THR A 97 20.11 -1.16 5.81
N SER A 98 20.83 -0.73 6.83
CA SER A 98 21.83 0.34 6.73
C SER A 98 22.81 0.08 5.58
N LYS A 99 23.17 1.14 4.86
CA LYS A 99 24.08 1.06 3.69
C LYS A 99 25.39 0.38 4.04
N ASN A 100 25.92 0.64 5.22
CA ASN A 100 27.17 0.05 5.69
C ASN A 100 27.11 -1.46 5.90
N PHE A 101 25.90 -2.01 6.01
CA PHE A 101 25.62 -3.42 6.20
C PHE A 101 24.98 -4.09 4.97
N ARG A 102 24.84 -3.33 3.87
CA ARG A 102 24.41 -3.86 2.56
C ARG A 102 25.65 -4.32 1.81
N LYS A 103 25.71 -5.54 1.39
CA LYS A 103 26.81 -6.15 0.61
C LYS A 103 28.05 -6.55 1.43
N SER A 104 28.29 -7.76 1.28
CA SER A 104 29.46 -8.63 1.32
C SER A 104 30.77 -8.18 2.00
N CYS A 105 31.21 -6.95 1.91
CA CYS A 105 32.56 -6.61 2.39
C CYS A 105 32.68 -6.63 3.92
N GLN A 106 31.66 -6.26 4.65
CA GLN A 106 31.66 -6.36 6.12
C GLN A 106 31.07 -7.68 6.63
N PHE A 107 30.19 -8.30 5.84
CA PHE A 107 29.63 -9.61 6.18
C PHE A 107 30.65 -10.74 6.14
N SER A 108 31.59 -10.69 5.20
CA SER A 108 32.71 -11.67 5.18
C SER A 108 33.62 -11.54 6.42
N GLN A 109 33.72 -10.33 7.01
CA GLN A 109 34.42 -10.14 8.27
C GLN A 109 33.60 -10.57 9.50
N LEU A 110 32.28 -10.38 9.46
CA LEU A 110 31.38 -10.79 10.55
C LEU A 110 31.05 -12.31 10.52
N TYR A 111 31.13 -12.92 9.37
CA TYR A 111 30.81 -14.34 9.14
C TYR A 111 31.81 -14.99 8.20
N PRO A 112 33.08 -15.14 8.62
CA PRO A 112 34.10 -15.81 7.81
C PRO A 112 33.67 -17.27 7.51
N GLY A 113 33.81 -17.70 6.28
CA GLY A 113 33.54 -19.07 5.88
C GLY A 113 32.17 -19.35 5.25
N THR A 114 31.39 -18.33 4.88
CA THR A 114 30.11 -18.49 4.20
C THR A 114 30.32 -18.73 2.71
N SER A 115 30.05 -19.94 2.22
CA SER A 115 30.33 -20.32 0.82
C SER A 115 29.08 -20.52 -0.05
N SER A 116 27.86 -20.57 0.52
CA SER A 116 26.64 -20.80 -0.24
C SER A 116 25.66 -19.62 -0.19
N ALA A 117 24.80 -19.52 -1.22
CA ALA A 117 23.75 -18.50 -1.29
C ALA A 117 22.74 -18.64 -0.14
N ASP A 118 22.42 -19.86 0.28
CA ASP A 118 21.49 -20.14 1.39
C ASP A 118 22.09 -19.77 2.75
N GLU A 119 23.37 -20.00 2.93
CA GLU A 119 24.08 -19.61 4.13
C GLU A 119 24.19 -18.08 4.23
N TYR A 120 24.41 -17.39 3.11
CA TYR A 120 24.40 -15.93 3.05
C TYR A 120 23.02 -15.34 3.41
N LEU A 121 21.93 -16.01 3.02
CA LEU A 121 20.56 -15.60 3.34
C LEU A 121 20.27 -15.62 4.82
N ASN A 122 20.61 -16.74 5.45
CA ASN A 122 20.43 -16.94 6.89
C ASN A 122 21.31 -16.01 7.73
N LYS A 123 22.39 -15.49 7.15
CA LYS A 123 23.34 -14.60 7.82
C LYS A 123 23.15 -13.11 7.48
N SER A 124 22.45 -12.76 6.37
CA SER A 124 22.22 -11.36 6.02
C SER A 124 21.22 -10.71 6.98
N ILE A 125 21.40 -9.41 7.31
CA ILE A 125 20.45 -8.67 8.15
C ILE A 125 19.05 -8.72 7.54
N PHE A 126 18.92 -8.52 6.24
CA PHE A 126 17.65 -8.64 5.53
C PHE A 126 17.02 -10.03 5.70
N GLY A 127 17.80 -11.08 5.47
CA GLY A 127 17.32 -12.46 5.58
C GLY A 127 16.86 -12.77 7.01
N ARG A 128 17.66 -12.44 8.01
CA ARG A 128 17.32 -12.66 9.43
C ARG A 128 16.09 -11.88 9.87
N LEU A 129 15.99 -10.59 9.52
CA LEU A 129 14.80 -9.77 9.81
C LEU A 129 13.53 -10.37 9.19
N ALA A 130 13.61 -10.71 7.91
CA ALA A 130 12.46 -11.29 7.21
C ALA A 130 12.08 -12.66 7.79
N THR A 131 13.05 -13.53 8.05
CA THR A 131 12.82 -14.87 8.63
C THR A 131 12.17 -14.76 10.00
N GLU A 132 12.72 -13.93 10.90
CA GLU A 132 12.15 -13.72 12.23
C GLU A 132 10.71 -13.18 12.16
N THR A 133 10.48 -12.18 11.29
CA THR A 133 9.13 -11.64 11.08
C THR A 133 8.14 -12.73 10.61
N LEU A 134 8.57 -13.59 9.68
CA LEU A 134 7.73 -14.66 9.12
C LEU A 134 7.49 -15.80 10.12
N ASP A 135 8.50 -16.14 10.91
CA ASP A 135 8.40 -17.22 11.91
C ASP A 135 7.47 -16.81 13.06
N ARG A 136 7.54 -15.57 13.51
CA ARG A 136 6.59 -15.00 14.47
C ARG A 136 5.17 -14.96 13.91
N ALA A 137 5.02 -14.50 12.67
CA ALA A 137 3.71 -14.48 12.01
C ALA A 137 3.12 -15.89 11.90
N ARG A 138 3.96 -16.90 11.55
CA ARG A 138 3.55 -18.31 11.49
C ARG A 138 3.14 -18.84 12.85
N ALA A 139 3.91 -18.57 13.90
CA ALA A 139 3.60 -18.97 15.28
C ALA A 139 2.26 -18.42 15.74
N ASP A 140 1.90 -17.20 15.32
CA ASP A 140 0.61 -16.58 15.61
C ASP A 140 -0.54 -17.05 14.68
N GLY A 141 -0.31 -18.07 13.88
CA GLY A 141 -1.31 -18.68 13.00
C GLY A 141 -1.63 -17.87 11.75
N VAL A 142 -0.72 -16.99 11.30
CA VAL A 142 -0.82 -16.36 10.00
C VAL A 142 -0.62 -17.40 8.90
N GLU A 143 -1.49 -17.38 7.89
CA GLU A 143 -1.53 -18.38 6.83
C GLU A 143 -0.85 -17.91 5.54
N TYR A 144 -0.86 -16.59 5.29
CA TYR A 144 -0.36 -16.03 4.06
C TYR A 144 0.38 -14.71 4.29
N VAL A 145 1.47 -14.53 3.59
CA VAL A 145 2.22 -13.26 3.56
C VAL A 145 2.28 -12.74 2.14
N TYR A 146 2.11 -11.42 1.99
CA TYR A 146 2.27 -10.75 0.71
C TYR A 146 2.94 -9.39 0.89
N GLY A 147 3.36 -8.80 -0.21
CA GLY A 147 3.93 -7.46 -0.23
C GLY A 147 3.91 -6.85 -1.61
N THR A 148 4.09 -5.53 -1.69
CA THR A 148 4.18 -4.75 -2.93
C THR A 148 5.58 -4.14 -3.07
N PRO A 149 6.63 -4.96 -3.30
CA PRO A 149 7.99 -4.51 -3.27
C PRO A 149 8.31 -3.60 -4.47
N ASN A 150 9.24 -2.67 -4.25
CA ASN A 150 9.91 -2.00 -5.38
C ASN A 150 10.79 -3.00 -6.16
N LEU A 151 11.31 -2.58 -7.30
CA LEU A 151 12.08 -3.47 -8.19
C LEU A 151 13.29 -4.12 -7.50
N GLN A 152 14.00 -3.38 -6.66
CA GLN A 152 15.19 -3.89 -5.97
C GLN A 152 14.83 -4.91 -4.88
N ALA A 153 13.83 -4.58 -4.05
CA ALA A 153 13.34 -5.47 -3.02
C ALA A 153 12.73 -6.74 -3.61
N LYS A 154 12.00 -6.64 -4.73
CA LYS A 154 11.36 -7.78 -5.41
C LYS A 154 12.35 -8.91 -5.71
N LEU A 155 13.52 -8.60 -6.23
CA LEU A 155 14.54 -9.60 -6.54
C LEU A 155 14.99 -10.37 -5.28
N SER A 156 15.10 -9.68 -4.15
CA SER A 156 15.45 -10.31 -2.88
C SER A 156 14.33 -11.20 -2.34
N TRP A 157 13.07 -10.76 -2.43
CA TRP A 157 11.92 -11.55 -1.98
C TRP A 157 11.73 -12.81 -2.83
N LEU A 158 11.81 -12.70 -4.16
CA LEU A 158 11.63 -13.83 -5.06
C LEU A 158 12.80 -14.82 -4.98
N GLY A 159 14.04 -14.32 -5.11
CA GLY A 159 15.21 -15.18 -5.23
C GLY A 159 15.74 -15.73 -3.90
N ARG A 160 15.46 -15.02 -2.79
CA ARG A 160 16.08 -15.37 -1.51
C ARG A 160 15.10 -15.92 -0.47
N LEU A 161 13.87 -15.46 -0.46
CA LEU A 161 12.88 -15.84 0.53
C LEU A 161 11.77 -16.73 -0.05
N ASN A 162 11.96 -17.20 -1.29
CA ASN A 162 11.02 -18.09 -1.99
C ASN A 162 9.60 -17.54 -2.04
N PHE A 163 9.45 -16.20 -2.12
CA PHE A 163 8.17 -15.63 -2.49
C PHE A 163 7.90 -15.87 -3.97
N LYS A 164 6.65 -15.99 -4.33
CA LYS A 164 6.22 -16.09 -5.72
C LYS A 164 5.63 -14.77 -6.17
N LEU A 165 5.89 -14.40 -7.42
CA LEU A 165 5.13 -13.32 -8.05
C LEU A 165 3.69 -13.81 -8.20
N VAL A 166 2.74 -13.01 -7.77
CA VAL A 166 1.33 -13.30 -7.98
C VAL A 166 1.03 -13.12 -9.47
N ASP A 167 1.10 -14.21 -10.21
CA ASP A 167 0.78 -14.24 -11.63
C ASP A 167 -0.69 -13.85 -11.83
N GLY A 168 -0.99 -13.17 -12.94
CA GLY A 168 -2.34 -12.67 -13.21
C GLY A 168 -2.77 -11.47 -12.35
N ASN A 169 -1.86 -10.87 -11.55
CA ASN A 169 -2.13 -9.56 -11.00
C ASN A 169 -2.11 -8.51 -12.11
N PHE A 170 -3.26 -7.85 -12.30
CA PHE A 170 -3.47 -6.84 -13.33
C PHE A 170 -3.64 -5.43 -12.73
N THR A 171 -3.17 -5.20 -11.52
CA THR A 171 -3.20 -3.88 -10.88
C THR A 171 -2.17 -2.97 -11.50
N TYR A 172 -2.61 -1.81 -11.96
CA TYR A 172 -1.79 -0.79 -12.61
C TYR A 172 -2.05 0.57 -11.98
N ARG A 173 -0.98 1.33 -11.83
CA ARG A 173 -1.08 2.75 -11.52
C ARG A 173 -1.32 3.53 -12.79
N ILE A 174 -2.35 4.36 -12.79
CA ILE A 174 -2.68 5.33 -13.84
C ILE A 174 -2.76 6.73 -13.25
N SER A 175 -2.54 7.75 -14.07
CA SER A 175 -2.59 9.14 -13.59
C SER A 175 -3.23 10.07 -14.62
N SER A 176 -3.84 11.14 -14.13
CA SER A 176 -4.46 12.20 -14.92
C SER A 176 -4.14 13.58 -14.34
N ALA A 177 -3.93 14.60 -15.20
CA ALA A 177 -3.84 15.98 -14.77
C ALA A 177 -5.19 16.53 -14.31
N SER A 178 -5.17 17.57 -13.44
CA SER A 178 -6.37 18.34 -13.13
C SER A 178 -6.85 19.12 -14.36
N ILE A 179 -8.10 19.63 -14.30
CA ILE A 179 -8.66 20.46 -15.37
C ILE A 179 -7.88 21.79 -15.55
N THR A 180 -7.21 22.27 -14.50
CA THR A 180 -6.44 23.51 -14.49
C THR A 180 -4.97 23.32 -14.78
N HIS A 181 -4.47 22.08 -14.79
CA HIS A 181 -3.07 21.73 -14.98
C HIS A 181 -2.89 20.77 -16.15
N SER A 182 -1.94 21.10 -17.04
CA SER A 182 -1.63 20.28 -18.20
C SER A 182 -0.25 19.61 -18.04
N PHE A 183 -0.16 18.32 -18.33
CA PHE A 183 1.09 17.57 -18.35
C PHE A 183 2.09 18.00 -19.42
N TYR A 184 1.62 18.72 -20.43
CA TYR A 184 2.44 19.05 -21.61
C TYR A 184 3.13 20.40 -21.43
N ALA A 185 4.25 20.38 -20.69
CA ALA A 185 4.93 21.60 -20.29
C ALA A 185 5.96 22.16 -21.29
N SER A 186 6.34 21.42 -22.33
CA SER A 186 7.51 21.74 -23.16
C SER A 186 7.28 22.79 -24.25
N SER A 187 6.04 22.99 -24.71
CA SER A 187 5.74 24.04 -25.71
C SER A 187 4.37 24.66 -25.45
N ARG A 188 4.18 25.93 -25.93
CA ARG A 188 2.89 26.64 -25.81
C ARG A 188 1.75 25.91 -26.52
N THR A 189 2.05 25.33 -27.70
CA THR A 189 1.08 24.59 -28.51
C THR A 189 0.64 23.27 -27.83
N LEU A 190 1.58 22.52 -27.26
CA LEU A 190 1.28 21.30 -26.53
C LEU A 190 0.50 21.59 -25.24
N LYS A 191 0.77 22.73 -24.57
CA LYS A 191 -0.03 23.18 -23.41
C LYS A 191 -1.48 23.47 -23.81
N ALA A 192 -1.70 24.18 -24.91
CA ALA A 192 -3.05 24.50 -25.38
C ALA A 192 -3.82 23.22 -25.74
N PHE A 193 -3.17 22.28 -26.44
CA PHE A 193 -3.77 21.00 -26.79
C PHE A 193 -4.10 20.16 -25.55
N GLY A 194 -3.20 20.12 -24.57
CA GLY A 194 -3.41 19.45 -23.29
C GLY A 194 -4.59 20.01 -22.52
N LEU A 195 -4.75 21.34 -22.49
CA LEU A 195 -5.89 22.01 -21.84
C LEU A 195 -7.22 21.66 -22.52
N VAL A 196 -7.27 21.70 -23.86
CA VAL A 196 -8.47 21.34 -24.63
C VAL A 196 -8.84 19.87 -24.36
N TYR A 197 -7.87 18.97 -24.44
CA TYR A 197 -8.06 17.55 -24.17
C TYR A 197 -8.58 17.34 -22.73
N THR A 198 -7.98 17.98 -21.72
CA THR A 198 -8.40 17.87 -20.34
C THR A 198 -9.83 18.37 -20.12
N LYS A 199 -10.22 19.47 -20.78
CA LYS A 199 -11.61 19.98 -20.74
C LYS A 199 -12.60 19.00 -21.38
N ILE A 200 -12.27 18.43 -22.55
CA ILE A 200 -13.11 17.44 -23.22
C ILE A 200 -13.30 16.20 -22.33
N THR A 201 -12.21 15.66 -21.81
CA THR A 201 -12.27 14.48 -20.94
C THR A 201 -13.02 14.75 -19.64
N TYR A 202 -12.94 15.98 -19.09
CA TYR A 202 -13.75 16.39 -17.94
C TYR A 202 -15.25 16.41 -18.28
N LEU A 203 -15.65 16.94 -19.42
CA LEU A 203 -17.04 16.94 -19.86
C LEU A 203 -17.58 15.52 -20.05
N LEU A 204 -16.78 14.62 -20.62
CA LEU A 204 -17.12 13.20 -20.74
C LEU A 204 -17.30 12.54 -19.37
N CYS A 205 -16.41 12.82 -18.40
CA CYS A 205 -16.57 12.34 -17.03
C CYS A 205 -17.87 12.88 -16.40
N LYS A 206 -18.15 14.18 -16.56
CA LYS A 206 -19.37 14.82 -16.05
C LYS A 206 -20.63 14.19 -16.65
N PHE A 207 -20.62 13.91 -17.93
CA PHE A 207 -21.74 13.24 -18.61
C PHE A 207 -21.91 11.81 -18.08
N ALA A 208 -20.84 11.03 -17.99
CA ALA A 208 -20.87 9.65 -17.49
C ALA A 208 -21.36 9.56 -16.04
N THR A 209 -21.15 10.60 -15.24
CA THR A 209 -21.49 10.65 -13.80
C THR A 209 -22.71 11.51 -13.47
N ASN A 210 -23.46 12.00 -14.46
CA ASN A 210 -24.57 12.96 -14.28
C ASN A 210 -25.69 12.45 -13.37
N LYS A 211 -25.88 11.14 -13.26
CA LYS A 211 -26.87 10.49 -12.38
C LYS A 211 -26.48 10.49 -10.88
N TYR A 212 -25.27 10.90 -10.58
CA TYR A 212 -24.73 10.86 -9.23
C TYR A 212 -24.47 12.27 -8.69
N SER A 213 -24.69 12.43 -7.41
CA SER A 213 -24.23 13.59 -6.62
C SER A 213 -23.05 13.19 -5.78
N MET A 214 -22.16 14.14 -5.52
CA MET A 214 -20.95 13.96 -4.73
C MET A 214 -20.83 15.08 -3.72
N SER A 215 -20.51 14.73 -2.47
CA SER A 215 -20.29 15.65 -1.36
C SER A 215 -19.09 15.24 -0.54
N LEU A 216 -18.35 16.23 -0.01
CA LEU A 216 -17.36 15.97 1.04
C LEU A 216 -18.09 15.56 2.32
N VAL A 217 -17.50 14.62 3.04
CA VAL A 217 -18.04 14.11 4.30
C VAL A 217 -17.04 14.38 5.40
N SER A 218 -17.54 14.90 6.53
CA SER A 218 -16.74 15.01 7.74
C SER A 218 -16.44 13.62 8.31
N LYS A 219 -15.28 13.46 8.94
CA LYS A 219 -14.96 12.22 9.68
C LYS A 219 -16.01 11.90 10.75
N HIS A 220 -16.59 12.93 11.35
CA HIS A 220 -17.65 12.78 12.37
C HIS A 220 -18.94 12.17 11.80
N ASP A 221 -19.25 12.39 10.53
CA ASP A 221 -20.47 11.88 9.90
C ASP A 221 -20.36 10.39 9.51
N LEU A 222 -19.17 9.80 9.66
CA LEU A 222 -18.90 8.43 9.28
C LEU A 222 -19.07 7.39 10.38
N HIS A 223 -19.59 7.78 11.56
CA HIS A 223 -19.92 6.85 12.63
C HIS A 223 -20.96 5.78 12.21
N GLN A 224 -21.78 6.11 11.22
CA GLN A 224 -22.79 5.22 10.63
C GLN A 224 -22.35 4.58 9.31
N PHE A 225 -21.03 4.44 9.10
CA PHE A 225 -20.52 3.80 7.90
C PHE A 225 -21.16 2.41 7.74
N PRO A 226 -21.84 2.12 6.61
CA PRO A 226 -22.50 0.83 6.44
C PRO A 226 -21.45 -0.29 6.37
N GLU A 227 -21.80 -1.47 6.90
CA GLU A 227 -20.96 -2.64 6.74
C GLU A 227 -20.78 -2.94 5.24
N PRO A 228 -19.56 -2.95 4.72
CA PRO A 228 -19.36 -3.32 3.33
C PRO A 228 -19.87 -4.74 3.08
N LYS A 229 -20.70 -4.93 2.06
CA LYS A 229 -21.14 -6.26 1.69
C LYS A 229 -19.94 -7.11 1.33
N ILE A 230 -19.72 -8.16 2.09
CA ILE A 230 -18.75 -9.19 1.75
C ILE A 230 -19.41 -10.00 0.62
N GLU A 231 -19.21 -9.56 -0.61
CA GLU A 231 -19.57 -10.42 -1.74
C GLU A 231 -18.59 -11.60 -1.73
N ALA A 232 -19.12 -12.81 -1.77
CA ALA A 232 -18.30 -14.01 -1.92
C ALA A 232 -17.36 -13.81 -3.12
N THR A 233 -16.06 -13.76 -2.85
CA THR A 233 -15.09 -13.63 -3.91
C THR A 233 -15.07 -14.91 -4.72
N ARG A 234 -14.64 -14.82 -5.97
CA ARG A 234 -14.37 -16.02 -6.76
C ARG A 234 -13.35 -16.89 -6.02
N LYS A 235 -13.55 -18.21 -6.05
CA LYS A 235 -12.65 -19.16 -5.35
C LYS A 235 -11.19 -19.10 -5.85
N ASP A 236 -11.00 -18.63 -7.09
CA ASP A 236 -9.68 -18.46 -7.72
C ASP A 236 -9.01 -17.11 -7.40
N CYS A 237 -9.62 -16.30 -6.56
CA CYS A 237 -9.11 -14.97 -6.21
C CYS A 237 -9.04 -14.78 -4.69
N ILE A 238 -8.12 -13.92 -4.26
CA ILE A 238 -8.05 -13.37 -2.91
C ILE A 238 -8.31 -11.87 -2.96
N GLN A 239 -8.94 -11.36 -1.92
CA GLN A 239 -9.24 -9.94 -1.77
C GLN A 239 -9.04 -9.52 -0.33
N LEU A 240 -8.64 -8.26 -0.09
CA LEU A 240 -8.63 -7.71 1.24
C LEU A 240 -10.06 -7.61 1.80
N LEU A 241 -10.27 -8.07 3.02
CA LEU A 241 -11.53 -7.91 3.72
C LEU A 241 -11.70 -6.45 4.17
N ASN A 242 -12.63 -5.75 3.55
CA ASN A 242 -12.95 -4.36 3.88
C ASN A 242 -14.04 -4.31 4.96
N SER A 243 -13.76 -4.76 6.19
CA SER A 243 -14.69 -4.60 7.30
C SER A 243 -14.86 -3.14 7.68
N ARG A 244 -16.00 -2.78 8.29
CA ARG A 244 -16.24 -1.43 8.82
C ARG A 244 -15.11 -1.00 9.77
N SER A 245 -14.72 -1.88 10.69
CA SER A 245 -13.66 -1.61 11.67
C SER A 245 -12.33 -1.31 11.00
N TRP A 246 -11.96 -2.06 9.94
CA TRP A 246 -10.73 -1.80 9.21
C TRP A 246 -10.78 -0.47 8.44
N ILE A 247 -11.90 -0.17 7.78
CA ILE A 247 -12.08 1.12 7.08
C ILE A 247 -12.02 2.29 8.07
N GLN A 248 -12.69 2.17 9.22
CA GLN A 248 -12.64 3.21 10.24
C GLN A 248 -11.23 3.42 10.78
N ALA A 249 -10.55 2.35 11.19
CA ALA A 249 -9.19 2.45 11.73
C ALA A 249 -8.21 3.03 10.69
N ARG A 250 -8.30 2.57 9.43
CA ARG A 250 -7.33 2.93 8.39
C ARG A 250 -7.54 4.33 7.81
N PHE A 251 -8.79 4.75 7.60
CA PHE A 251 -9.11 5.95 6.82
C PHE A 251 -9.82 7.05 7.62
N VAL A 252 -10.53 6.70 8.67
CA VAL A 252 -11.29 7.67 9.46
C VAL A 252 -10.53 8.08 10.71
N ASN A 253 -10.11 7.11 11.52
CA ASN A 253 -9.47 7.34 12.82
C ASN A 253 -7.93 7.45 12.72
N ASN A 254 -7.37 7.35 11.52
CA ASN A 254 -5.93 7.45 11.33
C ASN A 254 -5.43 8.86 11.68
N THR A 255 -4.59 8.96 12.70
CA THR A 255 -4.01 10.23 13.16
C THR A 255 -2.75 10.62 12.38
N ALA A 256 -2.11 9.66 11.71
CA ALA A 256 -0.88 9.90 10.95
C ALA A 256 -1.15 10.41 9.53
N LYS A 257 -2.34 10.14 8.99
CA LYS A 257 -2.72 10.55 7.62
C LYS A 257 -4.13 11.11 7.60
N GLU A 258 -4.28 12.27 7.00
CA GLU A 258 -5.58 12.89 6.79
C GLU A 258 -6.16 12.49 5.44
N TYR A 259 -7.16 11.62 5.46
CA TYR A 259 -7.92 11.29 4.26
C TYR A 259 -9.10 12.23 4.07
N LYS A 260 -9.28 12.70 2.84
CA LYS A 260 -10.47 13.43 2.40
C LYS A 260 -11.48 12.44 1.84
N ILE A 261 -12.70 12.49 2.29
CA ILE A 261 -13.71 11.47 2.00
C ILE A 261 -14.85 12.09 1.20
N VAL A 262 -15.13 11.48 0.06
CA VAL A 262 -16.24 11.89 -0.83
C VAL A 262 -17.31 10.81 -0.82
N LYS A 263 -18.52 11.19 -0.43
CA LYS A 263 -19.73 10.38 -0.51
C LYS A 263 -20.35 10.51 -1.91
N ILE A 264 -20.89 9.43 -2.42
CA ILE A 264 -21.54 9.34 -3.72
C ILE A 264 -22.96 8.81 -3.53
N GLU A 265 -23.94 9.52 -4.07
CA GLU A 265 -25.36 9.17 -3.99
C GLU A 265 -26.03 9.28 -5.36
N LYS A 266 -27.09 8.50 -5.59
CA LYS A 266 -27.95 8.71 -6.77
C LYS A 266 -28.75 10.01 -6.64
N ARG A 267 -28.74 10.86 -7.66
CA ARG A 267 -29.49 12.13 -7.63
C ARG A 267 -30.99 11.93 -7.49
N ALA A 268 -31.52 10.85 -8.08
CA ALA A 268 -32.95 10.61 -8.13
C ALA A 268 -33.61 10.35 -6.76
N ASN A 269 -32.87 9.71 -5.84
CA ASN A 269 -33.47 9.24 -4.58
C ASN A 269 -32.49 9.31 -3.38
N SER A 270 -31.36 10.01 -3.54
CA SER A 270 -30.31 10.11 -2.52
C SER A 270 -29.79 8.77 -1.98
N GLN A 271 -29.97 7.69 -2.74
CA GLN A 271 -29.47 6.38 -2.36
C GLN A 271 -27.94 6.40 -2.31
N LEU A 272 -27.35 5.99 -1.21
CA LEU A 272 -25.91 5.85 -1.06
C LEU A 272 -25.35 4.82 -2.07
N CYS A 273 -24.37 5.22 -2.86
CA CYS A 273 -23.71 4.39 -3.86
C CYS A 273 -22.28 4.02 -3.49
N GLY A 274 -21.61 4.84 -2.68
CA GLY A 274 -20.24 4.54 -2.26
C GLY A 274 -19.50 5.71 -1.65
N TYR A 275 -18.22 5.45 -1.37
CA TYR A 275 -17.26 6.43 -0.85
C TYR A 275 -15.93 6.34 -1.59
N LEU A 276 -15.26 7.49 -1.74
CA LEU A 276 -13.89 7.61 -2.22
C LEU A 276 -13.04 8.23 -1.12
N PHE A 277 -11.88 7.64 -0.86
CA PHE A 277 -10.91 8.11 0.14
C PHE A 277 -9.68 8.62 -0.58
N PHE A 278 -9.44 9.92 -0.50
CA PHE A 278 -8.31 10.57 -1.14
C PHE A 278 -7.24 10.96 -0.12
N LEU A 279 -5.99 10.83 -0.52
CA LEU A 279 -4.84 11.32 0.20
C LEU A 279 -4.16 12.40 -0.63
N GLU A 280 -4.02 13.60 -0.06
CA GLU A 280 -3.25 14.69 -0.67
C GLU A 280 -1.76 14.52 -0.40
N HIS A 281 -0.94 14.78 -1.39
CA HIS A 281 0.51 14.75 -1.30
C HIS A 281 1.14 15.94 -2.01
N THR A 282 1.88 16.70 -1.23
CA THR A 282 2.75 17.74 -1.76
C THR A 282 4.17 17.20 -1.79
N ARG A 283 4.78 17.21 -2.96
CA ARG A 283 6.20 16.86 -3.14
C ARG A 283 7.08 18.03 -2.72
N ALA A 284 8.38 17.79 -2.61
CA ALA A 284 9.37 18.82 -2.26
C ALA A 284 9.44 19.98 -3.28
N ASP A 285 8.97 19.76 -4.51
CA ASP A 285 8.86 20.76 -5.58
C ASP A 285 7.48 21.43 -5.61
N ASP A 286 6.73 21.42 -4.52
CA ASP A 286 5.36 21.91 -4.35
C ASP A 286 4.32 21.26 -5.28
N PHE A 287 4.71 20.21 -5.99
CA PHE A 287 3.81 19.47 -6.86
C PHE A 287 2.74 18.72 -6.06
N LYS A 288 1.48 19.03 -6.32
CA LYS A 288 0.33 18.47 -5.58
C LYS A 288 -0.21 17.23 -6.27
N LEU A 289 0.05 16.09 -5.67
CA LEU A 289 -0.45 14.79 -6.09
C LEU A 289 -1.64 14.38 -5.23
N LEU A 290 -2.78 14.12 -5.85
CA LEU A 290 -3.92 13.51 -5.21
C LEU A 290 -3.93 12.01 -5.50
N ILE A 291 -4.06 11.17 -4.48
CA ILE A 291 -4.08 9.73 -4.62
C ILE A 291 -5.45 9.21 -4.19
N LEU A 292 -6.15 8.50 -5.07
CA LEU A 292 -7.29 7.69 -4.66
C LEU A 292 -6.76 6.49 -3.89
N SER A 293 -6.84 6.55 -2.57
CA SER A 293 -6.37 5.48 -1.70
C SER A 293 -7.33 4.30 -1.69
N LYS A 294 -8.62 4.58 -1.55
CA LYS A 294 -9.65 3.54 -1.49
C LYS A 294 -10.96 4.01 -2.13
N SER A 295 -11.66 3.09 -2.76
CA SER A 295 -13.05 3.24 -3.16
C SER A 295 -13.88 2.09 -2.59
N LEU A 296 -15.06 2.40 -2.09
CA LEU A 296 -16.03 1.42 -1.61
C LEU A 296 -17.34 1.69 -2.33
N PHE A 297 -17.81 0.72 -3.09
CA PHE A 297 -19.03 0.85 -3.86
C PHE A 297 -20.06 -0.16 -3.39
N PHE A 298 -21.29 0.33 -3.21
CA PHE A 298 -22.47 -0.45 -2.86
C PHE A 298 -23.38 -0.71 -4.08
N ASP A 299 -23.02 -0.09 -5.22
CA ASP A 299 -23.71 -0.20 -6.51
C ASP A 299 -22.70 -0.60 -7.59
N LYS A 300 -22.94 -1.73 -8.27
CA LYS A 300 -22.07 -2.25 -9.34
C LYS A 300 -21.97 -1.31 -10.55
N GLN A 301 -22.98 -0.49 -10.78
CA GLN A 301 -22.93 0.46 -11.91
C GLN A 301 -21.87 1.54 -11.67
N ILE A 302 -21.80 2.08 -10.44
CA ILE A 302 -20.81 3.10 -10.11
C ILE A 302 -19.40 2.52 -9.99
N GLU A 303 -19.26 1.26 -9.57
CA GLU A 303 -17.95 0.59 -9.55
C GLU A 303 -17.29 0.60 -10.94
N ARG A 304 -18.07 0.41 -12.00
CA ARG A 304 -17.59 0.49 -13.39
C ARG A 304 -17.16 1.90 -13.81
N LEU A 305 -17.62 2.90 -13.10
CA LEU A 305 -17.34 4.31 -13.33
C LEU A 305 -16.25 4.87 -12.41
N ILE A 306 -15.44 4.02 -11.75
CA ILE A 306 -14.40 4.46 -10.80
C ILE A 306 -13.52 5.57 -11.38
N ILE A 307 -13.12 5.49 -12.65
CA ILE A 307 -12.27 6.47 -13.30
C ILE A 307 -12.97 7.85 -13.44
N PRO A 308 -14.13 7.96 -14.13
CA PRO A 308 -14.80 9.26 -14.28
C PRO A 308 -15.32 9.81 -12.95
N VAL A 309 -15.78 8.97 -12.02
CA VAL A 309 -16.24 9.40 -10.70
C VAL A 309 -15.09 10.02 -9.88
N SER A 310 -13.93 9.35 -9.86
CA SER A 310 -12.76 9.84 -9.13
C SER A 310 -12.24 11.16 -9.74
N LYS A 311 -12.25 11.28 -11.07
CA LYS A 311 -11.85 12.50 -11.76
C LYS A 311 -12.77 13.68 -11.40
N ILE A 312 -14.10 13.48 -11.46
CA ILE A 312 -15.07 14.54 -11.12
C ILE A 312 -14.97 14.91 -9.63
N ALA A 313 -14.84 13.93 -8.73
CA ALA A 313 -14.66 14.20 -7.30
C ALA A 313 -13.38 15.01 -7.04
N ALA A 314 -12.28 14.62 -7.68
CA ALA A 314 -11.00 15.29 -7.56
C ALA A 314 -11.08 16.75 -8.07
N ASP A 315 -11.59 16.97 -9.27
CA ASP A 315 -11.70 18.32 -9.87
C ASP A 315 -12.70 19.21 -9.11
N LYS A 316 -13.73 18.64 -8.50
CA LYS A 316 -14.75 19.40 -7.77
C LYS A 316 -14.28 19.88 -6.39
N PHE A 317 -13.49 19.04 -5.66
CA PHE A 317 -13.25 19.27 -4.25
C PHE A 317 -11.80 19.58 -3.89
N PHE A 318 -10.83 19.31 -4.79
CA PHE A 318 -9.41 19.39 -4.45
C PHE A 318 -8.64 20.25 -5.44
N LYS A 319 -7.61 20.91 -4.93
CA LYS A 319 -6.59 21.58 -5.76
C LYS A 319 -5.42 20.62 -5.92
N TYR A 320 -5.24 20.06 -7.11
CA TYR A 320 -4.16 19.12 -7.41
C TYR A 320 -3.62 19.34 -8.83
N GLU A 321 -2.39 18.91 -9.08
CA GLU A 321 -1.82 18.86 -10.42
C GLU A 321 -2.01 17.49 -11.06
N ASN A 322 -1.95 16.43 -10.25
CA ASN A 322 -2.05 15.07 -10.74
C ASN A 322 -2.92 14.19 -9.83
N LEU A 323 -3.83 13.42 -10.43
CA LEU A 323 -4.62 12.40 -9.77
C LEU A 323 -4.05 11.02 -10.11
N SER A 324 -3.69 10.23 -9.10
CA SER A 324 -3.20 8.86 -9.24
C SER A 324 -4.22 7.86 -8.72
N ILE A 325 -4.45 6.80 -9.50
CA ILE A 325 -5.39 5.72 -9.15
C ILE A 325 -4.72 4.36 -9.44
N TRP A 326 -4.97 3.37 -8.59
CA TRP A 326 -4.66 1.98 -8.90
C TRP A 326 -5.92 1.28 -9.42
N VAL A 327 -5.84 0.67 -10.56
CA VAL A 327 -6.97 0.02 -11.24
C VAL A 327 -6.62 -1.37 -11.75
N ASP A 328 -7.61 -2.24 -11.83
CA ASP A 328 -7.49 -3.53 -12.50
C ASP A 328 -7.62 -3.32 -14.03
N LYS A 329 -6.57 -3.65 -14.77
CA LYS A 329 -6.50 -3.49 -16.22
C LYS A 329 -7.56 -4.31 -16.97
N ARG A 330 -7.97 -5.46 -16.42
CA ARG A 330 -9.03 -6.30 -17.02
C ARG A 330 -10.37 -5.59 -17.08
N LYS A 331 -10.65 -4.75 -16.07
CA LYS A 331 -11.88 -3.95 -15.97
C LYS A 331 -11.80 -2.63 -16.73
N ASN A 332 -10.59 -2.11 -16.96
CA ASN A 332 -10.36 -0.75 -17.45
C ASN A 332 -9.39 -0.78 -18.64
N SER A 333 -9.90 -0.88 -19.86
CA SER A 333 -9.08 -0.88 -21.08
C SER A 333 -8.30 0.44 -21.26
N ILE A 334 -7.23 0.42 -22.05
CA ILE A 334 -6.43 1.61 -22.37
C ILE A 334 -7.31 2.70 -23.03
N LYS A 335 -8.17 2.30 -23.98
CA LYS A 335 -9.08 3.22 -24.67
C LYS A 335 -10.05 3.89 -23.68
N TYR A 336 -10.62 3.12 -22.76
CA TYR A 336 -11.50 3.63 -21.72
C TYR A 336 -10.79 4.64 -20.82
N ARG A 337 -9.55 4.36 -20.41
CA ARG A 337 -8.75 5.26 -19.57
C ARG A 337 -8.39 6.56 -20.27
N ALA A 338 -7.96 6.48 -21.52
CA ALA A 338 -7.64 7.64 -22.33
C ALA A 338 -8.88 8.53 -22.56
N LEU A 339 -10.06 7.94 -22.77
CA LEU A 339 -11.31 8.67 -22.92
C LEU A 339 -11.61 9.61 -21.73
N PHE A 340 -11.15 9.26 -20.54
CA PHE A 340 -11.34 10.03 -19.32
C PHE A 340 -10.07 10.78 -18.85
N GLY A 341 -9.06 10.89 -19.70
CA GLY A 341 -7.90 11.73 -19.45
C GLY A 341 -6.76 11.08 -18.67
N PHE A 342 -6.72 9.75 -18.56
CA PHE A 342 -5.64 9.04 -17.91
C PHE A 342 -4.61 8.52 -18.92
N LEU A 343 -3.58 9.34 -19.17
CA LEU A 343 -2.57 9.13 -20.22
C LEU A 343 -1.20 8.69 -19.71
N SER A 344 -1.01 8.53 -18.40
CA SER A 344 0.30 8.20 -17.87
C SER A 344 0.79 6.82 -18.33
N LYS A 345 2.10 6.64 -18.28
CA LYS A 345 2.71 5.32 -18.43
C LYS A 345 2.15 4.40 -17.35
N ASP A 346 1.42 3.39 -17.77
CA ASP A 346 1.02 2.32 -16.89
C ASP A 346 2.25 1.60 -16.40
N PHE A 347 2.39 1.46 -15.11
CA PHE A 347 3.28 0.44 -14.61
C PHE A 347 2.50 -0.50 -13.69
N ARG A 348 2.82 -1.77 -13.84
CA ARG A 348 2.24 -2.83 -13.05
C ARG A 348 2.70 -2.70 -11.60
N VAL A 349 1.75 -2.81 -10.68
CA VAL A 349 2.05 -2.99 -9.27
C VAL A 349 2.30 -4.48 -9.06
N ASP A 350 3.55 -4.85 -8.85
CA ASP A 350 3.88 -6.24 -8.56
C ASP A 350 3.50 -6.60 -7.14
N ILE A 351 2.82 -7.73 -6.98
CA ILE A 351 2.51 -8.33 -5.68
C ILE A 351 3.30 -9.63 -5.60
N VAL A 352 4.04 -9.80 -4.52
CA VAL A 352 4.69 -11.06 -4.19
C VAL A 352 3.99 -11.70 -3.00
N GLY A 353 3.91 -13.01 -2.95
CA GLY A 353 3.24 -13.72 -1.87
C GLY A 353 3.83 -15.08 -1.59
N LYS A 354 3.55 -15.60 -0.39
CA LYS A 354 4.01 -16.91 0.07
C LYS A 354 3.02 -17.48 1.10
N SER A 355 2.69 -18.77 0.99
CA SER A 355 1.99 -19.49 2.05
C SER A 355 2.94 -19.73 3.23
N LEU A 356 2.44 -19.56 4.44
CA LEU A 356 3.14 -19.92 5.69
C LEU A 356 2.70 -21.28 6.24
N LYS A 357 1.62 -21.87 5.71
CA LYS A 357 1.22 -23.26 5.95
C LYS A 357 2.06 -24.14 5.02
N GLY A 358 2.85 -25.01 5.56
CA GLY A 358 3.97 -25.80 5.00
C GLY A 358 3.87 -26.48 3.63
N GLU A 359 2.70 -26.59 3.01
CA GLU A 359 2.54 -27.06 1.64
C GLU A 359 2.28 -25.89 0.69
N VAL A 360 2.76 -26.01 -0.57
CA VAL A 360 2.42 -25.08 -1.66
C VAL A 360 0.91 -25.10 -1.80
N GLY A 361 0.25 -24.26 -1.01
CA GLY A 361 -1.19 -24.26 -0.92
C GLY A 361 -1.82 -23.59 -2.14
N GLU A 362 -3.07 -23.92 -2.42
CA GLU A 362 -3.90 -23.28 -3.42
C GLU A 362 -3.86 -21.74 -3.38
N LEU A 363 -3.48 -21.14 -2.24
CA LEU A 363 -3.41 -19.69 -2.06
C LEU A 363 -2.31 -19.02 -2.89
N GLU A 364 -1.20 -19.70 -3.15
CA GLU A 364 -0.10 -19.16 -3.97
C GLU A 364 -0.47 -19.03 -5.45
N LEU A 365 -1.48 -19.76 -5.88
CA LEU A 365 -1.98 -19.74 -7.26
C LEU A 365 -3.11 -18.72 -7.45
N LYS A 366 -3.59 -18.08 -6.39
CA LYS A 366 -4.72 -17.17 -6.46
C LYS A 366 -4.30 -15.73 -6.75
N ASN A 367 -5.07 -15.05 -7.58
CA ASN A 367 -4.85 -13.67 -7.97
C ASN A 367 -5.46 -12.70 -6.98
N PHE A 368 -4.80 -11.58 -6.71
CA PHE A 368 -5.43 -10.48 -5.99
C PHE A 368 -6.51 -9.83 -6.87
N TYR A 369 -7.70 -9.69 -6.30
CA TYR A 369 -8.83 -9.04 -6.94
C TYR A 369 -9.06 -7.65 -6.35
N ASN A 370 -9.23 -6.65 -7.22
CA ASN A 370 -9.55 -5.27 -6.86
C ASN A 370 -8.61 -4.63 -5.83
N PHE A 371 -7.30 -4.93 -5.94
CA PHE A 371 -6.27 -4.39 -5.07
C PHE A 371 -6.08 -2.90 -5.35
N GLN A 372 -6.18 -2.07 -4.31
CA GLN A 372 -6.09 -0.62 -4.39
C GLN A 372 -4.91 -0.08 -3.58
N TYR A 373 -4.55 1.20 -3.79
CA TYR A 373 -3.43 1.81 -3.08
C TYR A 373 -3.56 1.71 -1.55
N GLY A 374 -4.74 1.98 -1.00
CA GLY A 374 -5.00 1.90 0.43
C GLY A 374 -5.03 0.49 1.01
N ASP A 375 -5.00 -0.55 0.15
CA ASP A 375 -4.86 -1.94 0.56
C ASP A 375 -3.40 -2.29 0.85
N SER A 376 -2.47 -1.52 0.29
CA SER A 376 -1.04 -1.63 0.54
C SER A 376 -0.61 -0.75 1.72
N ASP A 377 0.41 -1.18 2.42
CA ASP A 377 1.08 -0.42 3.47
C ASP A 377 1.83 0.81 2.95
N LEU A 378 2.00 0.91 1.64
CA LEU A 378 2.52 2.12 0.99
C LEU A 378 1.55 3.31 1.12
N ALA A 379 0.28 3.05 1.44
CA ALA A 379 -0.76 4.06 1.58
C ALA A 379 -0.71 4.81 2.89
#